data_3d095f06ea2f5f98bacdbfc7fb0bfecf
#
_entry.id   3d095f06ea2f5f98bacdbfc7fb0bfecf
#
_cell.length_a   1.000
_cell.length_b   1.000
_cell.length_c   1.000
_cell.angle_alpha   90.00
_cell.angle_beta   90.00
_cell.angle_gamma   90.00
#
_symmetry.space_group_name_H-M   'P 1'
#
loop_
_entity.id
_entity.type
_entity.pdbx_description
1 polymer ?
#
loop_
_entity_poly.entity_id
_entity_poly.type
_entity_poly.pdbx_seq_one_letter_code
_entity_poly.pdbx_strand_id
1 'polypeptide(L)'
;MQKVKKIAILFSGNGSNMENLIKELHQKSFMLEGAEGSEARENQASKDDRVGTNGVRGKDEIRGKDAGDKASGDSTPTRLEIKLEITACICNQKDAYGITRCQNLNIPCITLPHKEFKTREAFDEALASKLVDLGVDLVLLAGFMRILTPDFTSRFKIINIHPSLLPKHKGAHAIEDTYFSHDAEGGVSVHWVNEELDGGEIILQDSIPKIQGESLEDFSARIHQLEYTLYPKAVIRALDQLEGRA
;
A
#
# COMPACT_ATOMS: atom_id res chain seq x y z
N MET A 1 -12.39 -21.86 7.71
CA MET A 1 -12.17 -21.77 6.24
C MET A 1 -11.27 -20.59 6.01
N GLN A 2 -10.20 -20.73 5.22
CA GLN A 2 -9.31 -19.62 4.88
C GLN A 2 -10.07 -18.61 4.01
N LYS A 3 -10.04 -17.33 4.37
CA LYS A 3 -10.71 -16.25 3.63
C LYS A 3 -9.87 -15.88 2.41
N VAL A 4 -10.44 -15.92 1.21
CA VAL A 4 -9.77 -15.48 -0.02
C VAL A 4 -10.11 -14.02 -0.26
N LYS A 5 -9.08 -13.18 -0.49
CA LYS A 5 -9.21 -11.79 -0.91
C LYS A 5 -8.84 -11.64 -2.37
N LYS A 6 -9.79 -11.15 -3.17
CA LYS A 6 -9.67 -10.97 -4.60
C LYS A 6 -9.18 -9.57 -4.93
N ILE A 7 -8.16 -9.48 -5.74
CA ILE A 7 -7.46 -8.23 -6.08
C ILE A 7 -7.44 -8.05 -7.60
N ALA A 8 -7.73 -6.85 -8.07
CA ALA A 8 -7.43 -6.42 -9.43
C ALA A 8 -6.28 -5.41 -9.43
N ILE A 9 -5.39 -5.48 -10.43
CA ILE A 9 -4.30 -4.53 -10.62
C ILE A 9 -4.52 -3.75 -11.90
N LEU A 10 -4.55 -2.41 -11.81
CA LEU A 10 -4.69 -1.51 -12.95
C LEU A 10 -3.33 -0.91 -13.30
N PHE A 11 -2.97 -0.90 -14.59
CA PHE A 11 -1.71 -0.35 -15.07
C PHE A 11 -1.85 0.25 -16.48
N SER A 12 -0.87 1.08 -16.91
CA SER A 12 -0.90 1.74 -18.22
C SER A 12 0.31 1.45 -19.10
N GLY A 13 1.43 0.97 -18.56
CA GLY A 13 2.71 0.94 -19.28
C GLY A 13 3.49 -0.36 -19.10
N ASN A 14 4.72 -0.24 -18.64
CA ASN A 14 5.68 -1.36 -18.50
C ASN A 14 5.19 -2.46 -17.54
N GLY A 15 4.46 -2.11 -16.47
CA GLY A 15 3.88 -3.08 -15.55
C GLY A 15 4.89 -3.74 -14.59
N SER A 16 6.02 -3.10 -14.31
CA SER A 16 7.03 -3.66 -13.40
C SER A 16 6.52 -3.81 -11.97
N ASN A 17 5.83 -2.80 -11.44
CA ASN A 17 5.16 -2.89 -10.13
C ASN A 17 4.06 -3.97 -10.11
N MET A 18 3.26 -4.05 -11.18
CA MET A 18 2.24 -5.09 -11.32
C MET A 18 2.87 -6.50 -11.31
N GLU A 19 3.95 -6.72 -12.06
CA GLU A 19 4.68 -8.00 -12.08
C GLU A 19 5.21 -8.36 -10.68
N ASN A 20 5.80 -7.40 -9.97
CA ASN A 20 6.29 -7.59 -8.61
C ASN A 20 5.16 -7.96 -7.65
N LEU A 21 4.03 -7.24 -7.69
CA LEU A 21 2.85 -7.54 -6.87
C LEU A 21 2.31 -8.96 -7.11
N ILE A 22 2.26 -9.40 -8.38
CA ILE A 22 1.83 -10.77 -8.70
C ILE A 22 2.78 -11.77 -8.05
N LYS A 23 4.11 -11.62 -8.22
CA LYS A 23 5.11 -12.53 -7.67
C LYS A 23 5.10 -12.57 -6.14
N GLU A 24 4.84 -11.44 -5.50
CA GLU A 24 4.88 -11.32 -4.04
C GLU A 24 3.55 -11.71 -3.37
N LEU A 25 2.41 -11.59 -4.03
CA LEU A 25 1.11 -11.72 -3.38
C LEU A 25 0.23 -12.85 -3.92
N HIS A 26 0.30 -13.16 -5.23
CA HIS A 26 -0.65 -14.09 -5.85
C HIS A 26 -0.53 -15.51 -5.28
N GLN A 27 -1.67 -16.06 -4.85
CA GLN A 27 -1.80 -17.39 -4.23
C GLN A 27 -1.02 -17.59 -2.92
N LYS A 28 -0.49 -16.51 -2.32
CA LYS A 28 0.17 -16.55 -1.01
C LYS A 28 -0.82 -16.29 0.13
N SER A 29 -0.50 -16.82 1.32
CA SER A 29 -1.27 -16.62 2.55
C SER A 29 -0.55 -15.65 3.47
N PHE A 30 -1.34 -14.81 4.16
CA PHE A 30 -0.84 -13.80 5.10
C PHE A 30 -1.67 -13.81 6.37
N MET A 31 -1.01 -13.51 7.49
CA MET A 31 -1.68 -13.29 8.77
C MET A 31 -1.94 -11.80 8.94
N LEU A 32 -3.21 -11.45 9.15
CA LEU A 32 -3.62 -10.09 9.53
C LEU A 32 -3.66 -9.99 11.05
N GLU A 33 -3.19 -8.88 11.62
CA GLU A 33 -3.02 -8.71 13.07
C GLU A 33 -4.22 -8.01 13.76
N GLY A 34 -5.13 -7.39 13.00
CA GLY A 34 -6.24 -6.59 13.54
C GLY A 34 -5.79 -5.23 14.11
N ALA A 35 -6.74 -4.31 14.32
CA ALA A 35 -6.48 -2.90 14.66
C ALA A 35 -5.76 -2.66 16.00
N GLU A 36 -5.74 -3.61 16.93
CA GLU A 36 -5.11 -3.44 18.25
C GLU A 36 -3.58 -3.69 18.23
N GLY A 37 -3.03 -4.30 17.18
CA GLY A 37 -1.60 -4.63 17.11
C GLY A 37 -0.69 -3.52 16.56
N SER A 38 -1.24 -2.51 15.89
CA SER A 38 -0.46 -1.52 15.15
C SER A 38 0.08 -0.37 16.01
N GLU A 39 -0.59 0.00 17.10
CA GLU A 39 -0.18 1.11 17.96
C GLU A 39 0.97 0.77 18.93
N ALA A 40 1.19 -0.52 19.23
CA ALA A 40 2.19 -0.94 20.22
C ALA A 40 3.64 -0.93 19.69
N ARG A 41 3.87 -0.94 18.38
CA ARG A 41 5.23 -1.00 17.80
C ARG A 41 5.87 0.35 17.48
N GLU A 42 5.09 1.43 17.30
CA GLU A 42 5.64 2.77 17.07
C GLU A 42 6.25 3.41 18.35
N ASN A 43 5.87 2.93 19.54
CA ASN A 43 6.35 3.48 20.80
C ASN A 43 7.61 2.81 21.38
N GLN A 44 8.16 1.76 20.76
CA GLN A 44 9.37 1.08 21.24
C GLN A 44 10.69 1.54 20.56
N ALA A 45 10.62 2.27 19.46
CA ALA A 45 11.83 2.72 18.76
C ALA A 45 12.45 4.03 19.27
N SER A 46 11.87 4.69 20.28
CA SER A 46 12.33 6.02 20.75
C SER A 46 12.76 6.12 22.21
N LYS A 47 13.07 4.99 22.91
CA LYS A 47 13.42 5.03 24.35
C LYS A 47 14.70 4.30 24.75
N ASP A 48 15.69 4.20 23.88
CA ASP A 48 17.04 3.77 24.29
C ASP A 48 18.04 4.86 23.91
N ASP A 49 18.12 5.90 24.73
CA ASP A 49 19.34 6.69 24.94
C ASP A 49 19.10 7.68 26.09
N ARG A 50 19.35 7.27 27.33
CA ARG A 50 19.90 8.12 28.38
C ARG A 50 20.46 7.28 29.52
N VAL A 51 21.76 7.13 29.48
CA VAL A 51 22.63 6.71 30.58
C VAL A 51 22.74 7.86 31.64
N GLY A 52 22.73 7.47 32.91
CA GLY A 52 23.46 8.29 33.88
C GLY A 52 22.84 8.46 35.25
N THR A 53 23.27 7.63 36.16
CA THR A 53 23.90 7.85 37.48
C THR A 53 23.05 8.19 38.72
N ASN A 54 23.22 7.28 39.67
CA ASN A 54 23.40 7.46 41.13
C ASN A 54 22.26 7.89 42.05
N GLY A 55 21.90 6.97 42.96
CA GLY A 55 22.06 7.35 44.36
C GLY A 55 20.93 6.95 45.34
N VAL A 56 21.23 5.92 46.16
CA VAL A 56 20.98 5.81 47.60
C VAL A 56 19.56 5.54 48.17
N ARG A 57 19.45 4.34 48.72
CA ARG A 57 18.81 3.85 49.97
C ARG A 57 17.60 4.57 50.58
N GLY A 58 16.56 3.76 50.85
CA GLY A 58 15.57 3.98 51.91
C GLY A 58 14.60 2.78 52.02
N LYS A 59 14.80 1.96 53.05
CA LYS A 59 13.84 0.91 53.50
C LYS A 59 12.62 1.63 54.08
N ASP A 60 11.40 1.07 53.86
CA ASP A 60 10.46 0.75 54.93
C ASP A 60 9.32 -0.09 54.40
N GLU A 61 9.07 -1.15 55.15
CA GLU A 61 7.93 -2.07 55.03
C GLU A 61 6.63 -1.38 55.48
N ILE A 62 5.50 -1.65 54.83
CA ILE A 62 4.21 -1.83 55.51
C ILE A 62 3.33 -2.76 54.71
N ARG A 63 2.78 -3.76 55.45
CA ARG A 63 1.77 -4.76 55.12
C ARG A 63 0.41 -4.14 54.80
N GLY A 64 -0.38 -4.84 53.98
CA GLY A 64 -1.81 -4.80 54.10
C GLY A 64 -2.60 -5.09 52.83
N LYS A 65 -2.94 -6.33 52.59
CA LYS A 65 -4.29 -6.93 52.39
C LYS A 65 -5.18 -6.55 51.20
N ASP A 66 -5.54 -7.63 50.54
CA ASP A 66 -6.86 -7.99 50.00
C ASP A 66 -7.25 -7.56 48.58
N ALA A 67 -7.20 -8.59 47.74
CA ALA A 67 -8.32 -9.16 46.98
C ALA A 67 -9.09 -8.19 46.07
N GLY A 68 -8.82 -8.27 44.85
CA GLY A 68 -9.65 -7.83 43.76
C GLY A 68 -9.26 -8.59 42.52
N ASP A 69 -9.81 -9.78 42.38
CA ASP A 69 -9.77 -10.58 41.15
C ASP A 69 -10.46 -9.78 40.06
N LYS A 70 -9.69 -8.95 39.34
CA LYS A 70 -10.10 -8.40 38.07
C LYS A 70 -9.62 -9.37 37.01
N ALA A 71 -10.55 -10.17 36.52
CA ALA A 71 -10.40 -10.90 35.31
C ALA A 71 -9.81 -9.93 34.24
N SER A 72 -8.52 -10.03 34.00
CA SER A 72 -7.87 -9.49 32.83
C SER A 72 -8.45 -10.26 31.65
N GLY A 73 -9.41 -9.67 30.98
CA GLY A 73 -9.84 -10.16 29.68
C GLY A 73 -8.62 -10.19 28.78
N ASP A 74 -8.08 -11.39 28.61
CA ASP A 74 -7.03 -11.68 27.63
C ASP A 74 -7.67 -11.52 26.24
N SER A 75 -7.72 -10.29 25.75
CA SER A 75 -8.07 -10.00 24.36
C SER A 75 -6.87 -10.34 23.48
N THR A 76 -6.63 -11.64 23.30
CA THR A 76 -5.69 -12.10 22.27
C THR A 76 -6.18 -11.53 20.94
N PRO A 77 -5.38 -10.72 20.22
CA PRO A 77 -5.78 -10.16 18.94
C PRO A 77 -6.20 -11.30 18.01
N THR A 78 -7.39 -11.20 17.45
CA THR A 78 -7.93 -12.23 16.57
C THR A 78 -7.14 -12.21 15.27
N ARG A 79 -6.15 -13.08 15.15
CA ARG A 79 -5.36 -13.25 13.93
C ARG A 79 -6.22 -13.90 12.85
N LEU A 80 -6.31 -13.25 11.68
CA LEU A 80 -7.03 -13.75 10.53
C LEU A 80 -6.05 -14.18 9.45
N GLU A 81 -6.08 -15.46 9.07
CA GLU A 81 -5.35 -15.94 7.90
C GLU A 81 -6.16 -15.67 6.64
N ILE A 82 -5.57 -14.93 5.70
CA ILE A 82 -6.13 -14.67 4.37
C ILE A 82 -5.24 -15.25 3.28
N LYS A 83 -5.86 -15.64 2.17
CA LYS A 83 -5.17 -15.98 0.92
C LYS A 83 -5.45 -14.90 -0.12
N LEU A 84 -4.41 -14.43 -0.81
CA LEU A 84 -4.56 -13.41 -1.85
C LEU A 84 -4.68 -14.04 -3.23
N GLU A 85 -5.64 -13.55 -4.01
CA GLU A 85 -5.84 -13.93 -5.40
C GLU A 85 -5.82 -12.69 -6.29
N ILE A 86 -4.79 -12.55 -7.13
CA ILE A 86 -4.85 -11.58 -8.23
C ILE A 86 -5.77 -12.16 -9.29
N THR A 87 -7.01 -11.68 -9.32
CA THR A 87 -8.07 -12.22 -10.18
C THR A 87 -7.86 -11.82 -11.64
N ALA A 88 -7.44 -10.58 -11.87
CA ALA A 88 -7.06 -10.07 -13.18
C ALA A 88 -6.21 -8.80 -13.07
N CYS A 89 -5.47 -8.53 -14.14
CA CYS A 89 -4.91 -7.21 -14.41
C CYS A 89 -5.76 -6.50 -15.45
N ILE A 90 -5.87 -5.17 -15.38
CA ILE A 90 -6.60 -4.36 -16.36
C ILE A 90 -5.66 -3.29 -16.91
N CYS A 91 -5.50 -3.26 -18.22
CA CYS A 91 -4.64 -2.29 -18.92
C CYS A 91 -5.47 -1.36 -19.79
N ASN A 92 -5.23 -0.04 -19.66
CA ASN A 92 -5.93 0.96 -20.48
C ASN A 92 -5.18 1.35 -21.77
N GLN A 93 -4.13 0.62 -22.14
CA GLN A 93 -3.34 0.80 -23.34
C GLN A 93 -3.19 -0.52 -24.10
N LYS A 94 -3.36 -0.50 -25.44
CA LYS A 94 -3.31 -1.72 -26.27
C LYS A 94 -1.92 -2.35 -26.35
N ASP A 95 -0.88 -1.51 -26.39
CA ASP A 95 0.49 -1.91 -26.71
C ASP A 95 1.41 -1.88 -25.47
N ALA A 96 0.81 -1.92 -24.27
CA ALA A 96 1.58 -1.90 -23.03
C ALA A 96 2.36 -3.20 -22.83
N TYR A 97 3.66 -3.11 -22.55
CA TYR A 97 4.50 -4.29 -22.30
C TYR A 97 4.03 -5.11 -21.09
N GLY A 98 3.37 -4.49 -20.12
CA GLY A 98 2.78 -5.18 -18.99
C GLY A 98 1.77 -6.28 -19.37
N ILE A 99 1.13 -6.20 -20.57
CA ILE A 99 0.25 -7.26 -21.07
C ILE A 99 1.04 -8.55 -21.29
N THR A 100 2.24 -8.45 -21.90
CA THR A 100 3.15 -9.59 -22.06
C THR A 100 3.60 -10.17 -20.71
N ARG A 101 3.84 -9.30 -19.70
CA ARG A 101 4.17 -9.76 -18.35
C ARG A 101 3.04 -10.58 -17.73
N CYS A 102 1.79 -10.13 -17.87
CA CYS A 102 0.62 -10.90 -17.40
C CYS A 102 0.55 -12.28 -18.06
N GLN A 103 0.75 -12.35 -19.39
CA GLN A 103 0.76 -13.61 -20.14
C GLN A 103 1.84 -14.57 -19.62
N ASN A 104 3.07 -14.07 -19.41
CA ASN A 104 4.19 -14.86 -18.89
C ASN A 104 3.94 -15.39 -17.47
N LEU A 105 3.12 -14.68 -16.68
CA LEU A 105 2.74 -15.05 -15.32
C LEU A 105 1.43 -15.85 -15.25
N ASN A 106 0.80 -16.12 -16.39
CA ASN A 106 -0.51 -16.78 -16.48
C ASN A 106 -1.62 -16.08 -15.68
N ILE A 107 -1.58 -14.75 -15.60
CA ILE A 107 -2.62 -13.92 -14.99
C ILE A 107 -3.51 -13.34 -16.08
N PRO A 108 -4.85 -13.46 -15.97
CA PRO A 108 -5.77 -12.83 -16.90
C PRO A 108 -5.50 -11.33 -17.04
N CYS A 109 -5.38 -10.83 -18.27
CA CYS A 109 -5.23 -9.42 -18.55
C CYS A 109 -6.35 -8.91 -19.44
N ILE A 110 -7.16 -8.01 -18.92
CA ILE A 110 -8.25 -7.35 -19.66
C ILE A 110 -7.69 -6.05 -20.24
N THR A 111 -7.71 -5.93 -21.56
CA THR A 111 -7.35 -4.67 -22.22
C THR A 111 -8.60 -3.84 -22.44
N LEU A 112 -8.64 -2.64 -21.83
CA LEU A 112 -9.74 -1.70 -21.91
C LEU A 112 -9.18 -0.32 -22.37
N PRO A 113 -8.99 -0.10 -23.67
CA PRO A 113 -8.30 1.08 -24.17
C PRO A 113 -9.15 2.33 -23.94
N HIS A 114 -8.68 3.25 -23.10
CA HIS A 114 -9.42 4.45 -22.73
C HIS A 114 -9.76 5.34 -23.94
N LYS A 115 -8.96 5.31 -25.01
CA LYS A 115 -9.18 6.09 -26.24
C LYS A 115 -10.40 5.64 -27.05
N GLU A 116 -10.98 4.47 -26.72
CA GLU A 116 -12.22 3.98 -27.38
C GLU A 116 -13.49 4.56 -26.76
N PHE A 117 -13.34 5.27 -25.64
CA PHE A 117 -14.45 5.88 -24.92
C PHE A 117 -14.51 7.38 -25.19
N LYS A 118 -15.72 7.90 -25.38
CA LYS A 118 -15.96 9.32 -25.67
C LYS A 118 -15.71 10.21 -24.47
N THR A 119 -15.96 9.71 -23.26
CA THR A 119 -15.81 10.45 -22.01
C THR A 119 -15.09 9.60 -20.96
N ARG A 120 -14.57 10.26 -19.93
CA ARG A 120 -13.93 9.61 -18.78
C ARG A 120 -14.95 8.75 -18.02
N GLU A 121 -16.15 9.27 -17.84
CA GLU A 121 -17.25 8.61 -17.14
C GLU A 121 -17.64 7.29 -17.84
N ALA A 122 -17.73 7.30 -19.18
CA ALA A 122 -18.03 6.09 -19.95
C ALA A 122 -16.93 5.01 -19.82
N PHE A 123 -15.66 5.44 -19.76
CA PHE A 123 -14.54 4.53 -19.49
C PHE A 123 -14.62 3.97 -18.07
N ASP A 124 -14.83 4.84 -17.08
CA ASP A 124 -14.89 4.45 -15.66
C ASP A 124 -16.05 3.49 -15.40
N GLU A 125 -17.21 3.70 -16.04
CA GLU A 125 -18.34 2.78 -15.90
C GLU A 125 -18.05 1.40 -16.53
N ALA A 126 -17.41 1.36 -17.68
CA ALA A 126 -16.97 0.10 -18.29
C ALA A 126 -15.92 -0.63 -17.43
N LEU A 127 -14.99 0.12 -16.82
CA LEU A 127 -14.01 -0.40 -15.87
C LEU A 127 -14.69 -0.93 -14.61
N ALA A 128 -15.63 -0.17 -14.05
CA ALA A 128 -16.41 -0.56 -12.88
C ALA A 128 -17.19 -1.86 -13.11
N SER A 129 -17.85 -1.99 -14.27
CA SER A 129 -18.55 -3.24 -14.64
C SER A 129 -17.61 -4.45 -14.60
N LYS A 130 -16.37 -4.32 -15.13
CA LYS A 130 -15.39 -5.41 -15.09
C LYS A 130 -14.97 -5.76 -13.66
N LEU A 131 -14.75 -4.76 -12.80
CA LEU A 131 -14.38 -5.00 -11.41
C LEU A 131 -15.50 -5.67 -10.60
N VAL A 132 -16.75 -5.29 -10.86
CA VAL A 132 -17.93 -5.93 -10.25
C VAL A 132 -18.04 -7.39 -10.71
N ASP A 133 -17.91 -7.67 -12.01
CA ASP A 133 -17.94 -9.03 -12.57
C ASP A 133 -16.85 -9.93 -11.96
N LEU A 134 -15.68 -9.37 -11.67
CA LEU A 134 -14.56 -10.07 -11.02
C LEU A 134 -14.77 -10.26 -9.51
N GLY A 135 -15.66 -9.50 -8.89
CA GLY A 135 -15.94 -9.56 -7.45
C GLY A 135 -14.75 -9.21 -6.59
N VAL A 136 -14.02 -8.13 -6.95
CA VAL A 136 -12.77 -7.76 -6.27
C VAL A 136 -13.03 -7.08 -4.93
N ASP A 137 -12.19 -7.39 -3.93
CA ASP A 137 -12.20 -6.78 -2.60
C ASP A 137 -11.35 -5.49 -2.56
N LEU A 138 -10.27 -5.43 -3.38
CA LEU A 138 -9.33 -4.32 -3.40
C LEU A 138 -8.78 -4.11 -4.81
N VAL A 139 -8.64 -2.85 -5.20
CA VAL A 139 -8.05 -2.44 -6.49
C VAL A 139 -6.69 -1.78 -6.22
N LEU A 140 -5.67 -2.21 -6.96
CA LEU A 140 -4.31 -1.64 -6.88
C LEU A 140 -4.01 -0.84 -8.14
N LEU A 141 -3.60 0.42 -8.00
CA LEU A 141 -3.10 1.22 -9.10
C LEU A 141 -1.57 1.11 -9.14
N ALA A 142 -1.04 0.49 -10.19
CA ALA A 142 0.38 0.23 -10.38
C ALA A 142 0.89 0.94 -11.66
N GLY A 143 1.05 2.26 -11.60
CA GLY A 143 1.35 3.08 -12.77
C GLY A 143 0.15 3.20 -13.71
N PHE A 144 -1.04 3.43 -13.14
CA PHE A 144 -2.27 3.67 -13.90
C PHE A 144 -2.43 5.16 -14.19
N MET A 145 -2.07 5.56 -15.40
CA MET A 145 -1.99 6.98 -15.82
C MET A 145 -3.35 7.55 -16.23
N ARG A 146 -4.34 7.46 -15.32
CA ARG A 146 -5.68 8.04 -15.50
C ARG A 146 -6.19 8.58 -14.16
N ILE A 147 -6.82 9.74 -14.21
CA ILE A 147 -7.58 10.27 -13.09
C ILE A 147 -8.98 9.65 -13.14
N LEU A 148 -9.31 8.91 -12.10
CA LEU A 148 -10.63 8.27 -11.94
C LEU A 148 -11.66 9.31 -11.47
N THR A 149 -12.92 9.10 -11.82
CA THR A 149 -14.01 9.98 -11.38
C THR A 149 -14.33 9.78 -9.90
N PRO A 150 -14.88 10.79 -9.19
CA PRO A 150 -15.34 10.64 -7.81
C PRO A 150 -16.38 9.52 -7.64
N ASP A 151 -17.28 9.36 -8.62
CA ASP A 151 -18.26 8.26 -8.62
C ASP A 151 -17.55 6.90 -8.57
N PHE A 152 -16.54 6.69 -9.44
CA PHE A 152 -15.77 5.46 -9.46
C PHE A 152 -15.01 5.23 -8.14
N THR A 153 -14.31 6.24 -7.62
CA THR A 153 -13.51 6.09 -6.39
C THR A 153 -14.36 5.83 -5.16
N SER A 154 -15.62 6.28 -5.15
CA SER A 154 -16.56 6.00 -4.06
C SER A 154 -17.07 4.54 -4.03
N ARG A 155 -17.04 3.84 -5.18
CA ARG A 155 -17.59 2.48 -5.33
C ARG A 155 -16.62 1.38 -4.92
N PHE A 156 -15.31 1.64 -4.94
CA PHE A 156 -14.28 0.63 -4.74
C PHE A 156 -13.29 1.03 -3.64
N LYS A 157 -12.69 0.03 -3.01
CA LYS A 157 -11.50 0.23 -2.18
C LYS A 157 -10.30 0.22 -3.10
N ILE A 158 -9.58 1.35 -3.18
CA ILE A 158 -8.50 1.54 -4.14
C ILE A 158 -7.29 2.10 -3.41
N ILE A 159 -6.12 1.52 -3.67
CA ILE A 159 -4.84 2.09 -3.22
C ILE A 159 -3.94 2.38 -4.41
N ASN A 160 -3.12 3.40 -4.29
CA ASN A 160 -2.15 3.82 -5.30
C ASN A 160 -0.75 3.87 -4.72
N ILE A 161 0.24 3.54 -5.55
CA ILE A 161 1.64 3.81 -5.24
C ILE A 161 2.09 5.06 -5.98
N HIS A 162 2.73 5.98 -5.26
CA HIS A 162 3.22 7.24 -5.79
C HIS A 162 4.71 7.43 -5.45
N PRO A 163 5.59 7.69 -6.43
CA PRO A 163 7.03 7.71 -6.24
C PRO A 163 7.54 9.05 -5.67
N SER A 164 6.93 9.52 -4.59
CA SER A 164 7.40 10.67 -3.80
C SER A 164 6.97 10.54 -2.34
N LEU A 165 7.54 11.41 -1.49
CA LEU A 165 7.10 11.61 -0.10
C LEU A 165 5.91 12.57 -0.07
N LEU A 166 4.68 12.05 -0.29
CA LEU A 166 3.47 12.85 -0.22
C LEU A 166 3.37 13.60 1.12
N PRO A 167 2.87 14.84 1.12
CA PRO A 167 2.17 15.55 0.03
C PRO A 167 3.08 16.27 -0.98
N LYS A 168 4.40 16.07 -0.95
CA LYS A 168 5.34 16.67 -1.90
C LYS A 168 5.27 15.98 -3.26
N HIS A 169 5.57 16.73 -4.32
CA HIS A 169 5.74 16.22 -5.69
C HIS A 169 4.59 15.32 -6.17
N LYS A 170 3.35 15.80 -6.05
CA LYS A 170 2.16 15.15 -6.62
C LYS A 170 2.23 15.14 -8.16
N GLY A 171 1.57 14.14 -8.80
CA GLY A 171 1.42 14.08 -10.25
C GLY A 171 2.47 13.23 -10.96
N ALA A 172 2.49 13.35 -12.30
CA ALA A 172 3.16 12.35 -13.16
C ALA A 172 4.70 12.43 -13.20
N HIS A 173 5.31 13.52 -12.72
CA HIS A 173 6.76 13.77 -12.79
C HIS A 173 7.46 13.69 -11.44
N ALA A 174 6.85 12.99 -10.48
CA ALA A 174 7.27 12.97 -9.08
C ALA A 174 8.75 12.60 -8.85
N ILE A 175 9.29 11.65 -9.61
CA ILE A 175 10.72 11.26 -9.50
C ILE A 175 11.63 12.39 -9.96
N GLU A 176 11.37 12.96 -11.15
CA GLU A 176 12.13 14.08 -11.69
C GLU A 176 12.03 15.30 -10.80
N ASP A 177 10.82 15.66 -10.37
CA ASP A 177 10.57 16.79 -9.49
C ASP A 177 11.31 16.63 -8.15
N THR A 178 11.31 15.43 -7.57
CA THR A 178 12.08 15.11 -6.37
C THR A 178 13.58 15.21 -6.64
N TYR A 179 14.07 14.64 -7.74
CA TYR A 179 15.50 14.62 -8.08
C TYR A 179 16.06 16.04 -8.23
N PHE A 180 15.36 16.93 -8.93
CA PHE A 180 15.78 18.31 -9.16
C PHE A 180 15.46 19.28 -8.00
N SER A 181 14.70 18.85 -6.99
CA SER A 181 14.40 19.65 -5.82
C SER A 181 15.61 19.81 -4.90
N HIS A 182 15.46 20.66 -3.87
CA HIS A 182 16.42 20.80 -2.77
C HIS A 182 16.19 19.79 -1.63
N ASP A 183 15.26 18.84 -1.79
CA ASP A 183 15.03 17.83 -0.78
C ASP A 183 16.27 16.93 -0.62
N ALA A 184 16.61 16.58 0.62
CA ALA A 184 17.75 15.71 0.92
C ALA A 184 17.48 14.23 0.58
N GLU A 185 16.22 13.88 0.47
CA GLU A 185 15.75 12.50 0.25
C GLU A 185 14.60 12.46 -0.76
N GLY A 186 14.42 11.32 -1.39
CA GLY A 186 13.23 10.95 -2.12
C GLY A 186 12.53 9.79 -1.43
N GLY A 187 11.39 9.38 -1.94
CA GLY A 187 10.69 8.25 -1.34
C GLY A 187 9.49 7.80 -2.13
N VAL A 188 8.72 6.95 -1.50
CA VAL A 188 7.53 6.32 -2.07
C VAL A 188 6.41 6.37 -1.03
N SER A 189 5.21 6.71 -1.48
CA SER A 189 4.00 6.69 -0.68
C SER A 189 2.98 5.71 -1.27
N VAL A 190 2.41 4.87 -0.43
CA VAL A 190 1.20 4.11 -0.78
C VAL A 190 0.05 4.69 0.01
N HIS A 191 -1.04 5.06 -0.67
CA HIS A 191 -2.15 5.77 -0.09
C HIS A 191 -3.50 5.25 -0.60
N TRP A 192 -4.56 5.48 0.17
CA TRP A 192 -5.92 5.30 -0.29
C TRP A 192 -6.24 6.31 -1.40
N VAL A 193 -6.97 5.88 -2.41
CA VAL A 193 -7.42 6.78 -3.48
C VAL A 193 -8.76 7.41 -3.12
N ASN A 194 -8.83 8.73 -3.23
CA ASN A 194 -10.04 9.53 -3.10
C ASN A 194 -10.23 10.42 -4.34
N GLU A 195 -11.05 11.45 -4.25
CA GLU A 195 -11.31 12.40 -5.34
C GLU A 195 -10.15 13.38 -5.60
N GLU A 196 -9.27 13.57 -4.61
CA GLU A 196 -8.09 14.43 -4.74
C GLU A 196 -6.92 13.65 -5.32
N LEU A 197 -6.26 14.22 -6.34
CA LEU A 197 -5.07 13.61 -6.93
C LEU A 197 -3.96 13.48 -5.88
N ASP A 198 -3.50 12.24 -5.64
CA ASP A 198 -2.47 11.91 -4.66
C ASP A 198 -2.73 12.53 -3.27
N GLY A 199 -4.02 12.63 -2.87
CA GLY A 199 -4.47 13.32 -1.67
C GLY A 199 -5.09 12.44 -0.59
N GLY A 200 -5.17 11.13 -0.81
CA GLY A 200 -5.76 10.20 0.16
C GLY A 200 -4.86 9.87 1.34
N GLU A 201 -5.43 9.24 2.37
CA GLU A 201 -4.72 8.83 3.58
C GLU A 201 -3.55 7.89 3.26
N ILE A 202 -2.37 8.18 3.79
CA ILE A 202 -1.16 7.37 3.60
C ILE A 202 -1.26 6.09 4.42
N ILE A 203 -1.05 4.96 3.76
CA ILE A 203 -1.01 3.62 4.37
C ILE A 203 0.40 3.29 4.84
N LEU A 204 1.38 3.45 3.94
CA LEU A 204 2.81 3.33 4.21
C LEU A 204 3.59 4.34 3.36
N GLN A 205 4.69 4.81 3.94
CA GLN A 205 5.63 5.70 3.27
C GLN A 205 7.04 5.31 3.70
N ASP A 206 8.00 5.39 2.79
CA ASP A 206 9.41 5.12 3.08
C ASP A 206 10.30 6.01 2.21
N SER A 207 11.53 6.27 2.66
CA SER A 207 12.45 7.21 2.02
C SER A 207 13.82 6.62 1.76
N ILE A 208 14.53 7.23 0.81
CA ILE A 208 15.94 6.99 0.51
C ILE A 208 16.68 8.33 0.39
N PRO A 209 17.91 8.46 0.89
CA PRO A 209 18.69 9.67 0.70
C PRO A 209 19.06 9.85 -0.77
N LYS A 210 19.10 11.10 -1.25
CA LYS A 210 19.71 11.46 -2.52
C LYS A 210 21.23 11.36 -2.39
N ILE A 211 21.90 10.76 -3.36
CA ILE A 211 23.35 10.61 -3.35
C ILE A 211 23.96 11.71 -4.23
N GLN A 212 24.93 12.44 -3.67
CA GLN A 212 25.58 13.51 -4.42
C GLN A 212 26.25 12.98 -5.70
N GLY A 213 25.89 13.52 -6.84
CA GLY A 213 26.44 13.16 -8.14
C GLY A 213 25.81 11.90 -8.77
N GLU A 214 24.80 11.29 -8.16
CA GLU A 214 24.05 10.22 -8.83
C GLU A 214 23.28 10.76 -10.04
N SER A 215 23.07 9.92 -11.04
CA SER A 215 22.24 10.27 -12.20
C SER A 215 20.75 10.16 -11.87
N LEU A 216 19.89 10.83 -12.67
CA LEU A 216 18.44 10.65 -12.56
C LEU A 216 18.03 9.19 -12.79
N GLU A 217 18.72 8.47 -13.68
CA GLU A 217 18.47 7.06 -13.95
C GLU A 217 18.76 6.20 -12.74
N ASP A 218 19.90 6.39 -12.07
CA ASP A 218 20.28 5.66 -10.85
C ASP A 218 19.31 5.96 -9.71
N PHE A 219 18.96 7.24 -9.51
CA PHE A 219 17.97 7.64 -8.52
C PHE A 219 16.61 6.99 -8.77
N SER A 220 16.14 7.03 -10.04
CA SER A 220 14.88 6.40 -10.45
C SER A 220 14.89 4.89 -10.19
N ALA A 221 16.00 4.22 -10.51
CA ALA A 221 16.13 2.78 -10.24
C ALA A 221 16.03 2.46 -8.75
N ARG A 222 16.61 3.27 -7.89
CA ARG A 222 16.52 3.12 -6.42
C ARG A 222 15.09 3.38 -5.90
N ILE A 223 14.40 4.38 -6.43
CA ILE A 223 12.98 4.63 -6.12
C ILE A 223 12.13 3.40 -6.53
N HIS A 224 12.34 2.85 -7.73
CA HIS A 224 11.61 1.65 -8.15
C HIS A 224 11.91 0.42 -7.27
N GLN A 225 13.14 0.25 -6.78
CA GLN A 225 13.44 -0.82 -5.82
C GLN A 225 12.69 -0.62 -4.50
N LEU A 226 12.55 0.63 -4.04
CA LEU A 226 11.77 0.96 -2.86
C LEU A 226 10.28 0.65 -3.08
N GLU A 227 9.72 0.98 -4.26
CA GLU A 227 8.36 0.63 -4.64
C GLU A 227 8.12 -0.88 -4.54
N TYR A 228 9.04 -1.70 -5.07
CA TYR A 228 8.91 -3.17 -5.07
C TYR A 228 8.88 -3.76 -3.67
N THR A 229 9.52 -3.13 -2.70
CA THR A 229 9.53 -3.61 -1.30
C THR A 229 8.37 -3.06 -0.49
N LEU A 230 7.95 -1.81 -0.76
CA LEU A 230 6.93 -1.12 0.03
C LEU A 230 5.51 -1.53 -0.38
N TYR A 231 5.24 -1.63 -1.68
CA TYR A 231 3.88 -1.83 -2.15
C TYR A 231 3.25 -3.14 -1.67
N PRO A 232 3.91 -4.31 -1.74
CA PRO A 232 3.34 -5.55 -1.20
C PRO A 232 3.01 -5.45 0.30
N LYS A 233 3.87 -4.81 1.10
CA LYS A 233 3.63 -4.58 2.53
C LYS A 233 2.40 -3.68 2.77
N ALA A 234 2.27 -2.62 1.97
CA ALA A 234 1.15 -1.71 2.06
C ALA A 234 -0.18 -2.38 1.68
N VAL A 235 -0.19 -3.32 0.73
CA VAL A 235 -1.38 -4.12 0.39
C VAL A 235 -1.84 -4.92 1.59
N ILE A 236 -0.93 -5.60 2.30
CA ILE A 236 -1.27 -6.37 3.51
C ILE A 236 -1.81 -5.44 4.59
N ARG A 237 -1.15 -4.29 4.84
CA ARG A 237 -1.61 -3.30 5.83
C ARG A 237 -2.98 -2.72 5.46
N ALA A 238 -3.25 -2.45 4.19
CA ALA A 238 -4.57 -2.00 3.73
C ALA A 238 -5.66 -3.03 4.01
N LEU A 239 -5.39 -4.30 3.75
CA LEU A 239 -6.33 -5.39 4.02
C LEU A 239 -6.57 -5.56 5.52
N ASP A 240 -5.53 -5.41 6.34
CA ASP A 240 -5.63 -5.44 7.80
C ASP A 240 -6.54 -4.30 8.32
N GLN A 241 -6.35 -3.07 7.81
CA GLN A 241 -7.22 -1.93 8.12
C GLN A 241 -8.68 -2.18 7.73
N LEU A 242 -8.93 -2.84 6.58
CA LEU A 242 -10.29 -3.16 6.13
C LEU A 242 -10.98 -4.23 7.00
N GLU A 243 -10.23 -5.21 7.49
CA GLU A 243 -10.76 -6.27 8.35
C GLU A 243 -10.93 -5.81 9.81
N GLY A 244 -10.07 -4.93 10.31
CA GLY A 244 -10.15 -4.42 11.69
C GLY A 244 -11.21 -3.33 11.90
N ARG A 245 -11.89 -2.87 10.83
CA ARG A 245 -12.97 -1.86 10.87
C ARG A 245 -14.37 -2.47 10.76
N ALA A 246 -14.50 -3.79 10.67
CA ALA A 246 -15.77 -4.47 10.55
C ALA A 246 -16.38 -4.83 11.92
#